data_e8c901ce8eafcfa38842a6f916425ba5
#
_entry.id   e8c901ce8eafcfa38842a6f916425ba5
#
_cell.length_a   1.000
_cell.length_b   1.000
_cell.length_c   1.000
_cell.angle_alpha   90.00
_cell.angle_beta   90.00
_cell.angle_gamma   90.00
#
_symmetry.space_group_name_H-M   'P 1'
#
loop_
_entity.id
_entity.type
_entity.pdbx_description
1 polymer ?
#
loop_
_entity_poly.entity_id
_entity_poly.type
_entity_poly.pdbx_seq_one_letter_code
_entity_poly.pdbx_strand_id
1 'polypeptide(L)'
;MAFGLKREELNQWKSNVKSGEISFLTHYWQDKRFPGCYTVTKVGCSDLDKLIEWGKVYQLQSNWIHLDKDFPHFDLFGEKQKEILFKENQLEQLEKFSL
;
A
#
# COMPACT_ATOMS: atom_id res chain seq x y z
N MET A 1 -2.78 11.08 -9.00
CA MET A 1 -1.35 11.22 -9.39
C MET A 1 -0.50 10.94 -8.17
N ALA A 2 0.53 10.12 -8.32
CA ALA A 2 1.43 9.77 -7.23
C ALA A 2 2.61 10.76 -7.16
N PHE A 3 2.88 11.27 -5.96
CA PHE A 3 3.98 12.19 -5.72
C PHE A 3 4.96 11.55 -4.73
N GLY A 4 6.24 11.95 -4.81
CA GLY A 4 7.27 11.44 -3.92
C GLY A 4 7.78 10.05 -4.26
N LEU A 5 7.49 9.58 -5.49
CA LEU A 5 7.96 8.29 -5.99
C LEU A 5 9.00 8.47 -7.08
N LYS A 6 10.03 7.65 -7.00
CA LYS A 6 10.97 7.49 -8.11
C LYS A 6 10.46 6.37 -9.00
N ARG A 7 10.83 6.41 -10.28
CA ARG A 7 10.46 5.37 -11.24
C ARG A 7 10.94 3.99 -10.79
N GLU A 8 12.14 3.93 -10.24
CA GLU A 8 12.73 2.68 -9.75
C GLU A 8 11.91 2.06 -8.63
N GLU A 9 11.40 2.90 -7.71
CA GLU A 9 10.56 2.42 -6.61
C GLU A 9 9.27 1.80 -7.14
N LEU A 10 8.64 2.49 -8.09
CA LEU A 10 7.41 1.99 -8.71
C LEU A 10 7.65 0.69 -9.46
N ASN A 11 8.73 0.62 -10.24
CA ASN A 11 9.08 -0.57 -11.01
C ASN A 11 9.40 -1.75 -10.08
N GLN A 12 10.10 -1.50 -8.97
CA GLN A 12 10.42 -2.54 -8.00
C GLN A 12 9.13 -3.06 -7.35
N TRP A 13 8.20 -2.17 -6.99
CA TRP A 13 6.91 -2.55 -6.43
C TRP A 13 6.14 -3.44 -7.41
N LYS A 14 6.07 -3.03 -8.67
CA LYS A 14 5.38 -3.80 -9.71
C LYS A 14 6.00 -5.19 -9.89
N SER A 15 7.32 -5.27 -9.88
CA SER A 15 8.04 -6.54 -10.00
C SER A 15 7.71 -7.47 -8.82
N ASN A 16 7.75 -6.93 -7.62
CA ASN A 16 7.46 -7.71 -6.40
C ASN A 16 6.00 -8.20 -6.39
N VAL A 17 5.07 -7.32 -6.78
CA VAL A 17 3.64 -7.68 -6.86
C VAL A 17 3.43 -8.81 -7.86
N LYS A 18 4.03 -8.70 -9.04
CA LYS A 18 3.91 -9.74 -10.08
C LYS A 18 4.50 -11.07 -9.66
N SER A 19 5.54 -11.04 -8.83
CA SER A 19 6.17 -12.28 -8.34
C SER A 19 5.36 -12.95 -7.22
N GLY A 20 4.25 -12.36 -6.79
CA GLY A 20 3.40 -12.93 -5.76
C GLY A 20 3.80 -12.56 -4.35
N GLU A 21 4.62 -11.52 -4.19
CA GLU A 21 5.00 -11.00 -2.87
C GLU A 21 4.05 -9.91 -2.42
N ILE A 22 3.83 -9.81 -1.11
CA ILE A 22 3.13 -8.67 -0.52
C ILE A 22 4.11 -7.49 -0.55
N SER A 23 3.77 -6.44 -1.30
CA SER A 23 4.69 -5.32 -1.50
C SER A 23 4.02 -3.99 -1.19
N PHE A 24 4.79 -3.07 -0.62
CA PHE A 24 4.31 -1.80 -0.08
C PHE A 24 4.90 -0.63 -0.87
N LEU A 25 4.04 0.32 -1.23
CA LEU A 25 4.47 1.53 -1.94
C LEU A 25 3.73 2.73 -1.38
N THR A 26 4.44 3.64 -0.74
CA THR A 26 3.85 4.85 -0.17
C THR A 26 4.17 6.04 -1.06
N HIS A 27 3.16 6.87 -1.30
CA HIS A 27 3.35 8.10 -2.05
C HIS A 27 2.47 9.21 -1.47
N TYR A 28 2.78 10.46 -1.82
CA TYR A 28 1.93 11.59 -1.45
C TYR A 28 0.64 11.54 -2.21
N TRP A 29 -0.42 11.96 -1.55
CA TRP A 29 -1.77 11.83 -2.06
C TRP A 29 -2.63 12.93 -1.46
N GLN A 30 -3.64 13.38 -2.16
CA GLN A 30 -4.55 14.39 -1.67
C GLN A 30 -5.95 14.07 -2.15
N ASP A 31 -6.88 13.97 -1.19
CA ASP A 31 -8.28 13.69 -1.48
C ASP A 31 -9.13 14.52 -0.53
N LYS A 32 -10.05 15.29 -1.08
CA LYS A 32 -10.92 16.17 -0.30
C LYS A 32 -11.81 15.42 0.70
N ARG A 33 -12.10 14.15 0.43
CA ARG A 33 -12.91 13.31 1.32
C ARG A 33 -12.18 12.98 2.62
N PHE A 34 -10.84 13.07 2.63
CA PHE A 34 -10.02 12.68 3.75
C PHE A 34 -9.05 13.81 4.13
N PRO A 35 -9.57 14.92 4.69
CA PRO A 35 -8.70 16.03 5.10
C PRO A 35 -7.73 15.57 6.20
N GLY A 36 -6.49 16.01 6.10
CA GLY A 36 -5.44 15.59 7.02
C GLY A 36 -4.69 14.34 6.62
N CYS A 37 -5.13 13.65 5.57
CA CYS A 37 -4.44 12.47 5.03
C CYS A 37 -3.69 12.90 3.76
N TYR A 38 -2.38 12.91 3.83
CA TYR A 38 -1.52 13.40 2.73
C TYR A 38 -0.71 12.30 2.06
N THR A 39 -0.82 11.07 2.55
CA THR A 39 -0.12 9.92 2.00
C THR A 39 -1.05 8.73 1.89
N VAL A 40 -0.74 7.84 0.95
CA VAL A 40 -1.42 6.56 0.82
C VAL A 40 -0.36 5.49 0.57
N THR A 41 -0.58 4.30 1.13
CA THR A 41 0.29 3.15 0.88
C THR A 41 -0.51 2.12 0.09
N LYS A 42 0.02 1.73 -1.07
CA LYS A 42 -0.52 0.62 -1.85
C LYS A 42 0.14 -0.66 -1.38
N VAL A 43 -0.67 -1.61 -0.93
CA VAL A 43 -0.20 -2.94 -0.56
C VAL A 43 -0.73 -3.91 -1.61
N GLY A 44 0.16 -4.40 -2.45
CA GLY A 44 -0.22 -5.20 -3.61
C GLY A 44 0.35 -6.60 -3.59
N CYS A 45 -0.32 -7.49 -4.33
CA CYS A 45 0.13 -8.86 -4.55
C CYS A 45 -0.68 -9.45 -5.71
N SER A 46 -0.01 -10.08 -6.66
CA SER A 46 -0.70 -10.72 -7.78
C SER A 46 -1.46 -11.98 -7.34
N ASP A 47 -1.06 -12.60 -6.24
CA ASP A 47 -1.77 -13.72 -5.63
C ASP A 47 -2.90 -13.14 -4.77
N LEU A 48 -4.10 -13.07 -5.34
CA LEU A 48 -5.25 -12.45 -4.70
C LEU A 48 -5.62 -13.14 -3.38
N ASP A 49 -5.58 -14.47 -3.35
CA ASP A 49 -5.89 -15.21 -2.12
C ASP A 49 -4.91 -14.87 -0.99
N LYS A 50 -3.65 -14.75 -1.32
CA LYS A 50 -2.61 -14.37 -0.37
C LYS A 50 -2.86 -12.95 0.15
N LEU A 51 -3.24 -12.03 -0.74
CA LEU A 51 -3.54 -10.65 -0.36
C LEU A 51 -4.75 -10.57 0.57
N ILE A 52 -5.80 -11.33 0.26
CA ILE A 52 -7.00 -11.40 1.09
C ILE A 52 -6.66 -11.92 2.49
N GLU A 53 -5.90 -13.01 2.57
CA GLU A 53 -5.50 -13.59 3.86
C GLU A 53 -4.61 -12.62 4.65
N TRP A 54 -3.69 -11.95 3.99
CA TRP A 54 -2.88 -10.90 4.63
C TRP A 54 -3.76 -9.80 5.20
N GLY A 55 -4.75 -9.34 4.42
CA GLY A 55 -5.65 -8.27 4.86
C GLY A 55 -6.47 -8.63 6.07
N LYS A 56 -6.88 -9.89 6.21
CA LYS A 56 -7.66 -10.37 7.36
C LYS A 56 -6.93 -10.15 8.68
N VAL A 57 -5.61 -10.28 8.69
CA VAL A 57 -4.80 -10.05 9.89
C VAL A 57 -5.01 -8.64 10.44
N TYR A 58 -5.26 -7.68 9.54
CA TYR A 58 -5.46 -6.27 9.88
C TYR A 58 -6.93 -5.83 9.78
N GLN A 59 -7.83 -6.81 9.66
CA GLN A 59 -9.27 -6.53 9.56
C GLN A 59 -9.64 -5.72 8.31
N LEU A 60 -8.89 -5.89 7.24
CA LEU A 60 -9.18 -5.27 5.96
C LEU A 60 -10.13 -6.17 5.17
N GLN A 61 -11.21 -5.59 4.68
CA GLN A 61 -12.21 -6.36 3.94
C GLN A 61 -11.76 -6.62 2.51
N SER A 62 -12.02 -7.83 2.02
CA SER A 62 -11.59 -8.22 0.67
C SER A 62 -12.19 -7.33 -0.43
N ASN A 63 -13.40 -6.79 -0.20
CA ASN A 63 -14.02 -5.91 -1.18
C ASN A 63 -13.39 -4.51 -1.24
N TRP A 64 -12.43 -4.21 -0.36
CA TRP A 64 -11.66 -2.97 -0.43
C TRP A 64 -10.48 -3.08 -1.38
N ILE A 65 -10.18 -4.27 -1.89
CA ILE A 65 -9.09 -4.46 -2.84
C ILE A 65 -9.48 -3.85 -4.19
N HIS A 66 -8.61 -2.98 -4.70
CA HIS A 66 -8.73 -2.49 -6.06
C HIS A 66 -8.23 -3.57 -7.01
N LEU A 67 -9.11 -4.07 -7.87
CA LEU A 67 -8.78 -5.14 -8.81
C LEU A 67 -8.14 -4.55 -10.07
N ASP A 68 -7.03 -3.88 -9.88
CA ASP A 68 -6.23 -3.36 -10.97
C ASP A 68 -5.55 -4.54 -11.66
N LYS A 69 -5.65 -4.61 -12.96
CA LYS A 69 -5.39 -5.75 -13.84
C LYS A 69 -4.30 -6.73 -13.37
N ASP A 70 -3.07 -6.24 -13.24
CA ASP A 70 -1.93 -7.07 -12.83
C ASP A 70 -1.47 -6.76 -11.41
N PHE A 71 -2.08 -5.76 -10.77
CA PHE A 71 -1.62 -5.21 -9.50
C PHE A 71 -2.77 -5.01 -8.51
N PRO A 72 -3.48 -6.11 -8.11
CA PRO A 72 -4.51 -5.97 -7.09
C PRO A 72 -3.88 -5.40 -5.82
N HIS A 73 -4.54 -4.44 -5.18
CA HIS A 73 -3.95 -3.77 -4.02
C HIS A 73 -4.99 -3.17 -3.10
N PHE A 74 -4.62 -3.04 -1.81
CA PHE A 74 -5.31 -2.20 -0.86
C PHE A 74 -4.69 -0.81 -0.89
N ASP A 75 -5.50 0.22 -0.66
CA ASP A 75 -5.01 1.58 -0.39
C ASP A 75 -5.18 1.87 1.09
N LEU A 76 -4.06 2.13 1.78
CA LEU A 76 -4.04 2.39 3.21
C LEU A 76 -3.72 3.86 3.47
N PHE A 77 -4.47 4.49 4.37
CA PHE A 77 -4.22 5.87 4.79
C PHE A 77 -4.60 6.05 6.25
N GLY A 78 -4.19 7.19 6.85
CA GLY A 78 -4.50 7.50 8.24
C GLY A 78 -3.79 6.61 9.25
N GLU A 79 -4.40 6.39 10.39
CA GLU A 79 -3.82 5.61 11.48
C GLU A 79 -3.57 4.15 11.10
N LYS A 80 -4.45 3.57 10.30
CA LYS A 80 -4.32 2.19 9.83
C LYS A 80 -3.05 2.01 9.00
N GLN A 81 -2.74 3.00 8.15
CA GLN A 81 -1.52 3.02 7.36
C GLN A 81 -0.28 2.96 8.25
N LYS A 82 -0.23 3.83 9.26
CA LYS A 82 0.90 3.87 10.19
C LYS A 82 1.06 2.57 10.96
N GLU A 83 -0.04 2.06 11.49
CA GLU A 83 -0.06 0.81 12.25
C GLU A 83 0.49 -0.34 11.42
N ILE A 84 -0.01 -0.52 10.21
CA ILE A 84 0.37 -1.64 9.36
C ILE A 84 1.83 -1.51 8.90
N LEU A 85 2.25 -0.32 8.48
CA LEU A 85 3.64 -0.10 8.07
C LEU A 85 4.61 -0.42 9.20
N PHE A 86 4.25 -0.03 10.43
CA PHE A 86 5.08 -0.34 11.61
C PHE A 86 5.14 -1.84 11.86
N LYS A 87 4.00 -2.52 11.88
CA LYS A 87 3.93 -3.96 12.14
C LYS A 87 4.60 -4.79 11.06
N GLU A 88 4.57 -4.31 9.82
CA GLU A 88 5.22 -5.00 8.70
C GLU A 88 6.67 -4.60 8.52
N ASN A 89 7.23 -3.88 9.49
CA ASN A 89 8.63 -3.47 9.51
C ASN A 89 9.02 -2.60 8.30
N GLN A 90 8.08 -1.78 7.83
CA GLN A 90 8.31 -0.85 6.72
C GLN A 90 8.77 0.51 7.25
N LEU A 91 9.81 0.49 8.08
CA LEU A 91 10.27 1.67 8.80
C LEU A 91 10.81 2.77 7.89
N GLU A 92 11.42 2.39 6.77
CA GLU A 92 11.93 3.35 5.79
C GLU A 92 10.81 4.21 5.21
N GLN A 93 9.66 3.60 4.93
CA GLN A 93 8.53 4.35 4.39
C GLN A 93 7.91 5.26 5.44
N LEU A 94 7.83 4.81 6.68
CA LEU A 94 7.37 5.65 7.78
C LEU A 94 8.25 6.88 7.94
N GLU A 95 9.56 6.69 7.93
CA GLU A 95 10.53 7.76 8.10
C GLU A 95 10.50 8.73 6.92
N LYS A 96 10.52 8.19 5.70
CA LYS A 96 10.56 8.98 4.47
C LYS A 96 9.37 9.95 4.38
N PHE A 97 8.18 9.52 4.83
CA PHE A 97 6.96 10.32 4.73
C PHE A 97 6.54 10.92 6.06
N SER A 98 7.40 10.86 7.07
CA SER A 98 7.15 11.44 8.40
C SER A 98 5.85 10.94 9.02
N LEU A 99 5.60 9.67 8.90
CA LEU A 99 4.39 9.02 9.44
C LEU A 99 4.53 8.56 10.88
#